data_05922c58df2c2831a3aa460308c89453
#
_entry.id   05922c58df2c2831a3aa460308c89453
#
_cell.length_a   1.000
_cell.length_b   1.000
_cell.length_c   1.000
_cell.angle_alpha   90.00
_cell.angle_beta   90.00
_cell.angle_gamma   90.00
#
_symmetry.space_group_name_H-M   'P 1'
#
loop_
_entity.id
_entity.type
_entity.pdbx_description
1 polymer ?
#
loop_
_entity_poly.entity_id
_entity_poly.type
_entity_poly.pdbx_seq_one_letter_code
_entity_poly.pdbx_strand_id
1 'polypeptide(L)' 'MQATIGDRICIHGNVVGHPDKNGEIVEVHGDGGTPPYLVKFDDGKTRLIYPGPDAVIEPPASG' A
#
# COMPACT_ATOMS: atom_id res chain seq x y z
N MET A 1 2.07 11.49 -4.54
CA MET A 1 2.58 10.14 -4.19
C MET A 1 2.67 9.31 -5.46
N GLN A 2 3.76 8.62 -5.63
CA GLN A 2 3.97 7.76 -6.80
C GLN A 2 4.40 6.38 -6.34
N ALA A 3 3.88 5.35 -7.01
CA ALA A 3 4.24 3.98 -6.71
C ALA A 3 4.17 3.14 -7.98
N THR A 4 4.78 1.96 -7.94
CA THR A 4 4.76 1.03 -9.05
C THR A 4 4.31 -0.34 -8.57
N ILE A 5 3.87 -1.16 -9.52
CA ILE A 5 3.49 -2.54 -9.20
C ILE A 5 4.71 -3.25 -8.61
N GLY A 6 4.50 -3.92 -7.48
CA GLY A 6 5.56 -4.60 -6.75
C GLY A 6 6.06 -3.83 -5.54
N ASP A 7 5.77 -2.54 -5.46
CA ASP A 7 6.13 -1.77 -4.28
C ASP A 7 5.30 -2.24 -3.08
N ARG A 8 5.88 -2.09 -1.90
CA ARG A 8 5.19 -2.42 -0.67
C ARG A 8 4.56 -1.17 -0.08
N ILE A 9 3.43 -1.35 0.58
CA ILE A 9 2.77 -0.26 1.29
C ILE A 9 2.59 -0.66 2.75
N CYS A 10 2.91 0.28 3.64
CA CYS A 10 2.69 0.12 5.07
C CYS A 10 1.73 1.21 5.52
N ILE A 11 0.60 0.81 6.08
CA ILE A 11 -0.40 1.74 6.60
C ILE A 11 -0.31 1.66 8.12
N HIS A 12 0.11 2.76 8.74
CA HIS A 12 0.30 2.80 10.18
C HIS A 12 -1.03 2.87 10.90
N GLY A 13 -1.22 1.96 11.85
CA GLY A 13 -2.36 2.02 12.72
C GLY A 13 -2.14 3.08 13.79
N ASN A 14 -3.10 4.00 13.93
CA ASN A 14 -3.02 5.06 14.92
C ASN A 14 -4.04 4.92 16.04
N VAL A 15 -4.66 3.74 16.13
CA VAL A 15 -5.62 3.41 17.16
C VAL A 15 -5.08 2.24 17.96
N VAL A 16 -5.15 2.34 19.28
CA VAL A 16 -4.67 1.29 20.18
C VAL A 16 -5.42 -0.01 19.87
N GLY A 17 -4.66 -1.09 19.71
CA GLY A 17 -5.23 -2.41 19.38
C GLY A 17 -5.33 -2.68 17.89
N HIS A 18 -4.98 -1.71 17.03
CA HIS A 18 -4.97 -1.92 15.60
C HIS A 18 -3.54 -1.85 15.08
N PRO A 19 -2.94 -3.00 14.73
CA PRO A 19 -1.57 -3.00 14.23
C PRO A 19 -1.47 -2.39 12.84
N ASP A 20 -0.26 -2.05 12.45
CA ASP A 20 0.02 -1.60 11.11
C ASP A 20 -0.37 -2.67 10.10
N LYS A 21 -0.81 -2.24 8.92
CA LYS A 21 -1.15 -3.15 7.83
C LYS A 21 -0.13 -3.01 6.73
N ASN A 22 0.34 -4.14 6.25
CA ASN A 22 1.32 -4.20 5.17
C ASN A 22 0.73 -4.94 3.99
N GLY A 23 1.08 -4.50 2.79
CA GLY A 23 0.62 -5.15 1.59
C GLY A 23 1.55 -4.88 0.42
N GLU A 24 1.20 -5.45 -0.71
CA GLU A 24 1.94 -5.27 -1.96
C GLU A 24 1.02 -4.63 -2.99
N ILE A 25 1.54 -3.63 -3.69
CA ILE A 25 0.77 -2.98 -4.76
C ILE A 25 0.77 -3.91 -5.96
N VAL A 26 -0.42 -4.35 -6.36
CA VAL A 26 -0.59 -5.27 -7.49
C VAL A 26 -1.12 -4.56 -8.72
N GLU A 27 -1.74 -3.37 -8.56
CA GLU A 27 -2.16 -2.54 -9.67
C GLU A 27 -2.10 -1.08 -9.27
N VAL A 28 -1.81 -0.22 -10.24
CA VAL A 28 -1.82 1.23 -10.07
C VAL A 28 -2.89 1.78 -11.00
N HIS A 29 -3.91 2.43 -10.44
CA HIS A 29 -5.05 2.91 -11.21
C HIS A 29 -4.96 4.38 -11.59
N GLY A 30 -4.11 5.14 -10.93
CA GLY A 30 -3.89 6.54 -11.28
C GLY A 30 -2.78 6.69 -12.31
N ASP A 31 -2.74 7.83 -12.97
CA ASP A 31 -1.72 8.13 -13.96
C ASP A 31 -0.38 8.41 -13.29
N GLY A 32 0.71 7.92 -13.91
CA GLY A 32 2.05 8.23 -13.44
C GLY A 32 2.40 7.68 -12.07
N GLY A 33 1.77 6.60 -11.65
CA GLY A 33 2.05 5.99 -10.36
C GLY A 33 1.25 6.60 -9.22
N THR A 34 0.17 7.31 -9.53
CA THR A 34 -0.66 7.95 -8.51
C THR A 34 -1.79 7.03 -8.05
N PRO A 35 -2.37 7.29 -6.85
CA PRO A 35 -3.49 6.48 -6.37
C PRO A 35 -4.73 6.66 -7.24
N PRO A 36 -5.71 5.76 -7.12
CA PRO A 36 -5.74 4.68 -6.14
C PRO A 36 -4.88 3.48 -6.53
N TYR A 37 -4.51 2.69 -5.52
CA TYR A 37 -3.73 1.48 -5.72
C TYR A 37 -4.54 0.26 -5.34
N LEU A 38 -4.42 -0.81 -6.12
CA LEU A 38 -4.95 -2.10 -5.72
C LEU A 38 -3.86 -2.82 -4.93
N VAL A 39 -4.15 -3.11 -3.68
CA VAL A 39 -3.16 -3.65 -2.74
C VAL A 39 -3.63 -5.01 -2.25
N LYS A 40 -2.73 -5.97 -2.32
CA LYS A 40 -2.95 -7.27 -1.70
C LYS A 40 -2.27 -7.27 -0.34
N PHE A 41 -3.07 -7.30 0.72
CA PHE A 41 -2.57 -7.26 2.08
C PHE A 41 -2.07 -8.62 2.53
N ASP A 42 -1.28 -8.61 3.60
CA ASP A 42 -0.67 -9.84 4.11
C ASP A 42 -1.70 -10.86 4.64
N ASP A 43 -2.92 -10.41 4.89
CA ASP A 43 -4.01 -11.33 5.26
C ASP A 43 -4.66 -12.02 4.06
N GLY A 44 -4.17 -11.75 2.86
CA GLY A 44 -4.68 -12.34 1.63
C GLY A 44 -5.80 -11.58 0.97
N LYS A 45 -6.24 -10.48 1.56
CA LYS A 45 -7.32 -9.67 0.98
C LYS A 45 -6.76 -8.61 0.06
N THR A 46 -7.50 -8.34 -1.03
CA THR A 46 -7.13 -7.31 -2.01
C THR A 46 -8.13 -6.18 -1.93
N ARG A 47 -7.63 -4.95 -1.81
CA ARG A 47 -8.48 -3.77 -1.70
C ARG A 47 -7.92 -2.62 -2.52
N LEU A 48 -8.84 -1.81 -3.07
CA LEU A 48 -8.48 -0.57 -3.74
C LEU A 48 -8.43 0.53 -2.68
N ILE A 49 -7.30 1.20 -2.57
CA ILE A 49 -7.11 2.18 -1.51
C ILE A 49 -6.60 3.51 -2.05
N TYR A 50 -6.91 4.58 -1.31
CA TYR A 50 -6.33 5.91 -1.50
C TYR A 50 -5.44 6.18 -0.28
N PRO A 51 -4.13 5.94 -0.39
CA PRO A 51 -3.25 6.11 0.77
C PRO A 51 -3.26 7.54 1.27
N GLY A 52 -3.39 7.69 2.58
CA GLY A 52 -3.32 8.98 3.23
C GLY A 52 -1.93 9.22 3.83
N PRO A 53 -1.81 10.23 4.69
CA PRO A 53 -0.52 10.57 5.30
C PRO A 53 0.03 9.47 6.22
N ASP A 54 -0.82 8.52 6.63
CA ASP A 54 -0.38 7.41 7.47
C ASP A 54 0.19 6.25 6.67
N ALA A 55 0.22 6.36 5.35
CA ALA A 55 0.72 5.29 4.48
C ALA A 55 2.12 5.63 3.97
N VAL A 56 2.97 4.63 3.94
CA VAL A 56 4.34 4.77 3.44
C VAL A 56 4.53 3.74 2.33
N ILE A 57 5.07 4.21 1.20
CA ILE A 57 5.41 3.34 0.08
C ILE A 57 6.89 2.99 0.19
N GLU A 58 7.19 1.71 0.12
CA GLU A 58 8.56 1.22 0.21
C GLU A 58 8.91 0.44 -1.05
N PRO A 59 10.19 0.44 -1.45
CA PRO A 59 10.60 -0.36 -2.59
C PRO A 59 10.42 -1.86 -2.31
N PRO A 60 10.37 -2.68 -3.36
CA PRO A 60 10.25 -4.13 -3.17
C PRO A 60 11.39 -4.66 -2.32
N ALA A 61 11.08 -5.68 -1.51
CA ALA A 61 12.04 -6.25 -0.58
C ALA A 61 13.09 -7.13 -1.24
N SER A 62 13.05 -7.26 -2.52
CA SER A 62 13.93 -8.14 -3.28
C SER A 62 15.28 -7.52 -3.61
N GLY A 63 15.59 -6.43 -3.00
CA GLY A 63 16.83 -5.70 -3.30
C GLY A 63 18.07 -6.47 -2.99
#